data_44375ef9407276427eb983d5eec3fef4
#
_entry.id   44375ef9407276427eb983d5eec3fef4
#
_cell.length_a   1.000
_cell.length_b   1.000
_cell.length_c   1.000
_cell.angle_alpha   90.00
_cell.angle_beta   90.00
_cell.angle_gamma   90.00
#
_symmetry.space_group_name_H-M   'P 1'
#
loop_
_entity.id
_entity.type
_entity.pdbx_description
1 polymer ?
#
loop_
_entity_poly.entity_id
_entity_poly.type
_entity_poly.pdbx_seq_one_letter_code
_entity_poly.pdbx_strand_id
1 'polypeptide(L)'
;MPMLEVKDIRKAFEGLQVLNGVDLSVEKGDVIAILGPSGSGKTTLLRCLNFLETADSGELVFDGEHFRLGHVSHRDIARLRKKTAFVFQNYNLFLNKTALQNVTEGLIVARKMPKEQANQIARKALEKVGLLDRCDHYPSQLSGGQQQRVAIARALATDPEIIFFDEPTSALDPELIGEVLSVMRQLAEEGMTMLVVTHELGCARNVSSKVLFMEDGVVVESGPSKEFFENPKSERTRAFIRNITGEPAV
;
A
#
# COMPACT_ATOMS: atom_id res chain seq x y z
N MET A 1 1.42 9.85 19.27
CA MET A 1 1.01 10.73 18.14
C MET A 1 1.01 9.86 16.90
N PRO A 2 -0.02 9.92 16.06
CA PRO A 2 -0.05 9.15 14.84
C PRO A 2 1.17 9.47 13.95
N MET A 3 1.69 8.46 13.26
CA MET A 3 2.78 8.62 12.32
C MET A 3 2.31 9.35 11.05
N LEU A 4 1.08 9.04 10.60
CA LEU A 4 0.42 9.72 9.50
C LEU A 4 -1.01 10.05 9.90
N GLU A 5 -1.39 11.31 9.75
CA GLU A 5 -2.76 11.80 9.95
C GLU A 5 -3.19 12.61 8.74
N VAL A 6 -4.39 12.37 8.25
CA VAL A 6 -4.99 13.08 7.12
C VAL A 6 -6.34 13.62 7.55
N LYS A 7 -6.61 14.88 7.22
CA LYS A 7 -7.88 15.56 7.50
C LYS A 7 -8.45 16.20 6.25
N ASP A 8 -9.73 15.95 6.02
CA ASP A 8 -10.57 16.53 4.97
C ASP A 8 -9.91 16.48 3.57
N ILE A 9 -9.29 15.31 3.23
CA ILE A 9 -8.69 15.16 1.91
C ILE A 9 -9.77 15.09 0.84
N ARG A 10 -9.63 15.95 -0.21
CA ARG A 10 -10.56 16.04 -1.32
C ARG A 10 -9.83 15.93 -2.64
N LYS A 11 -10.47 15.27 -3.61
CA LYS A 11 -9.98 15.14 -4.98
C LYS A 11 -11.12 15.00 -5.95
N ALA A 12 -11.09 15.81 -7.00
CA ALA A 12 -11.98 15.69 -8.15
C ALA A 12 -11.18 15.48 -9.44
N PHE A 13 -11.76 14.78 -10.41
CA PHE A 13 -11.26 14.65 -11.77
C PHE A 13 -12.36 15.11 -12.73
N GLU A 14 -12.09 16.11 -13.55
CA GLU A 14 -13.04 16.63 -14.55
C GLU A 14 -14.44 16.92 -13.99
N GLY A 15 -14.49 17.43 -12.76
CA GLY A 15 -15.74 17.75 -12.05
C GLY A 15 -16.38 16.58 -11.28
N LEU A 16 -15.88 15.35 -11.44
CA LEU A 16 -16.34 14.21 -10.65
C LEU A 16 -15.59 14.17 -9.31
N GLN A 17 -16.31 14.30 -8.19
CA GLN A 17 -15.74 14.19 -6.85
C GLN A 17 -15.41 12.72 -6.55
N VAL A 18 -14.13 12.42 -6.33
CA VAL A 18 -13.64 11.05 -6.05
C VAL A 18 -13.25 10.88 -4.59
N LEU A 19 -12.71 11.91 -3.93
CA LEU A 19 -12.51 11.96 -2.48
C LEU A 19 -13.26 13.15 -1.94
N ASN A 20 -14.12 12.92 -0.94
CA ASN A 20 -15.05 13.93 -0.42
C ASN A 20 -14.91 14.12 1.09
N GLY A 21 -13.75 14.56 1.54
CA GLY A 21 -13.48 14.81 2.95
C GLY A 21 -13.13 13.54 3.71
N VAL A 22 -12.10 12.81 3.25
CA VAL A 22 -11.61 11.59 3.91
C VAL A 22 -10.65 11.95 5.03
N ASP A 23 -10.92 11.39 6.22
CA ASP A 23 -10.03 11.43 7.39
C ASP A 23 -9.42 10.06 7.63
N LEU A 24 -8.14 10.03 8.00
CA LEU A 24 -7.40 8.80 8.29
C LEU A 24 -6.30 9.08 9.32
N SER A 25 -6.14 8.16 10.29
CA SER A 25 -5.06 8.18 11.26
C SER A 25 -4.37 6.82 11.31
N VAL A 26 -3.03 6.83 11.19
CA VAL A 26 -2.17 5.65 11.15
C VAL A 26 -1.12 5.76 12.26
N GLU A 27 -1.13 4.83 13.18
CA GLU A 27 -0.07 4.68 14.19
C GLU A 27 1.09 3.85 13.62
N LYS A 28 2.28 4.01 14.20
CA LYS A 28 3.44 3.20 13.82
C LYS A 28 3.17 1.72 14.10
N GLY A 29 3.40 0.86 13.11
CA GLY A 29 3.12 -0.57 13.19
C GLY A 29 1.69 -0.95 12.82
N ASP A 30 0.81 0.02 12.54
CA ASP A 30 -0.53 -0.29 12.03
C ASP A 30 -0.46 -0.91 10.64
N VAL A 31 -1.28 -1.92 10.43
CA VAL A 31 -1.63 -2.42 9.10
C VAL A 31 -3.10 -2.10 8.85
N ILE A 32 -3.38 -1.15 7.97
CA ILE A 32 -4.75 -0.73 7.67
C ILE A 32 -5.16 -1.26 6.31
N ALA A 33 -6.17 -2.14 6.28
CA ALA A 33 -6.81 -2.54 5.03
C ALA A 33 -7.88 -1.53 4.64
N ILE A 34 -7.83 -1.04 3.39
CA ILE A 34 -8.82 -0.14 2.82
C ILE A 34 -9.71 -0.95 1.89
N LEU A 35 -10.96 -1.13 2.28
CA LEU A 35 -11.98 -1.90 1.56
C LEU A 35 -13.04 -0.97 0.96
N GLY A 36 -13.79 -1.49 -0.01
CA GLY A 36 -14.92 -0.79 -0.62
C GLY A 36 -15.15 -1.20 -2.08
N PRO A 37 -16.28 -0.83 -2.67
CA PRO A 37 -16.59 -1.15 -4.07
C PRO A 37 -15.59 -0.48 -5.04
N SER A 38 -15.55 -0.98 -6.27
CA SER A 38 -14.77 -0.33 -7.33
C SER A 38 -15.26 1.10 -7.56
N GLY A 39 -14.33 2.04 -7.77
CA GLY A 39 -14.66 3.45 -7.95
C GLY A 39 -14.87 4.24 -6.64
N SER A 40 -14.78 3.64 -5.44
CA SER A 40 -14.98 4.36 -4.16
C SER A 40 -13.83 5.30 -3.75
N GLY A 41 -12.77 5.43 -4.57
CA GLY A 41 -11.67 6.37 -4.33
C GLY A 41 -10.45 5.79 -3.60
N LYS A 42 -10.40 4.49 -3.28
CA LYS A 42 -9.31 3.85 -2.51
C LYS A 42 -7.91 4.06 -3.09
N THR A 43 -7.72 3.70 -4.36
CA THR A 43 -6.46 3.90 -5.10
C THR A 43 -6.09 5.38 -5.18
N THR A 44 -7.09 6.26 -5.40
CA THR A 44 -6.89 7.71 -5.44
C THR A 44 -6.41 8.22 -4.08
N LEU A 45 -6.99 7.74 -2.97
CA LEU A 45 -6.54 8.07 -1.63
C LEU A 45 -5.06 7.68 -1.44
N LEU A 46 -4.70 6.42 -1.71
CA LEU A 46 -3.31 5.96 -1.60
C LEU A 46 -2.34 6.80 -2.43
N ARG A 47 -2.71 7.11 -3.66
CA ARG A 47 -1.89 7.93 -4.57
C ARG A 47 -1.74 9.35 -4.09
N CYS A 48 -2.77 9.96 -3.52
CA CYS A 48 -2.69 11.28 -2.91
C CYS A 48 -1.77 11.29 -1.69
N LEU A 49 -1.82 10.25 -0.83
CA LEU A 49 -0.96 10.13 0.36
C LEU A 49 0.53 9.99 0.01
N ASN A 50 0.85 9.39 -1.14
CA ASN A 50 2.23 9.26 -1.64
C ASN A 50 2.59 10.34 -2.67
N PHE A 51 1.71 11.32 -2.90
CA PHE A 51 1.87 12.37 -3.92
C PHE A 51 2.08 11.87 -5.35
N LEU A 52 1.67 10.63 -5.66
CA LEU A 52 1.55 10.14 -7.04
C LEU A 52 0.39 10.81 -7.77
N GLU A 53 -0.58 11.29 -7.01
CA GLU A 53 -1.65 12.17 -7.45
C GLU A 53 -1.68 13.40 -6.53
N THR A 54 -2.05 14.57 -7.06
CA THR A 54 -2.18 15.78 -6.25
C THR A 54 -3.61 15.88 -5.71
N ALA A 55 -3.79 15.89 -4.40
CA ALA A 55 -5.07 16.20 -3.77
C ALA A 55 -5.41 17.68 -4.01
N ASP A 56 -6.71 18.00 -4.15
CA ASP A 56 -7.15 19.37 -4.37
C ASP A 56 -7.12 20.19 -3.07
N SER A 57 -7.43 19.53 -1.93
CA SER A 57 -7.36 20.14 -0.59
C SER A 57 -7.21 19.07 0.50
N GLY A 58 -7.02 19.53 1.72
CA GLY A 58 -6.86 18.73 2.94
C GLY A 58 -5.55 19.01 3.66
N GLU A 59 -5.39 18.38 4.81
CA GLU A 59 -4.18 18.48 5.62
C GLU A 59 -3.57 17.09 5.80
N LEU A 60 -2.25 17.02 5.74
CA LEU A 60 -1.46 15.83 6.02
C LEU A 60 -0.44 16.16 7.12
N VAL A 61 -0.42 15.35 8.16
CA VAL A 61 0.65 15.33 9.15
C VAL A 61 1.41 14.02 8.96
N PHE A 62 2.72 14.09 8.77
CA PHE A 62 3.58 12.92 8.67
C PHE A 62 4.80 13.11 9.57
N ASP A 63 4.98 12.21 10.53
CA ASP A 63 6.08 12.25 11.50
C ASP A 63 6.20 13.64 12.21
N GLY A 64 5.02 14.21 12.58
CA GLY A 64 4.91 15.53 13.21
C GLY A 64 5.08 16.73 12.28
N GLU A 65 5.38 16.54 11.01
CA GLU A 65 5.46 17.61 10.01
C GLU A 65 4.10 17.84 9.35
N HIS A 66 3.67 19.11 9.26
CA HIS A 66 2.37 19.51 8.70
C HIS A 66 2.49 19.95 7.24
N PHE A 67 1.60 19.45 6.39
CA PHE A 67 1.52 19.77 4.96
C PHE A 67 0.08 20.11 4.60
N ARG A 68 -0.10 21.25 3.91
CA ARG A 68 -1.38 21.59 3.29
C ARG A 68 -1.42 20.98 1.89
N LEU A 69 -2.25 19.96 1.71
CA LEU A 69 -2.41 19.28 0.42
C LEU A 69 -2.88 20.28 -0.67
N GLY A 70 -2.50 20.04 -1.93
CA GLY A 70 -2.70 20.97 -3.02
C GLY A 70 -1.62 22.06 -3.15
N HIS A 71 -0.83 22.31 -2.08
CA HIS A 71 0.22 23.34 -2.06
C HIS A 71 1.57 22.84 -1.55
N VAL A 72 1.81 21.54 -1.54
CA VAL A 72 3.08 20.95 -1.06
C VAL A 72 4.20 21.20 -2.07
N SER A 73 5.35 21.68 -1.60
CA SER A 73 6.49 21.93 -2.47
C SER A 73 7.11 20.64 -3.02
N HIS A 74 7.70 20.69 -4.21
CA HIS A 74 8.42 19.55 -4.78
C HIS A 74 9.55 19.03 -3.88
N ARG A 75 10.18 19.91 -3.09
CA ARG A 75 11.23 19.55 -2.13
C ARG A 75 10.65 18.71 -0.98
N ASP A 76 9.49 19.11 -0.45
CA ASP A 76 8.82 18.39 0.62
C ASP A 76 8.28 17.05 0.14
N ILE A 77 7.68 17.00 -1.06
CA ILE A 77 7.27 15.75 -1.71
C ILE A 77 8.46 14.80 -1.86
N ALA A 78 9.60 15.29 -2.33
CA ALA A 78 10.80 14.45 -2.47
C ALA A 78 11.32 13.93 -1.11
N ARG A 79 11.18 14.72 -0.04
CA ARG A 79 11.55 14.33 1.33
C ARG A 79 10.59 13.26 1.86
N LEU A 80 9.28 13.44 1.72
CA LEU A 80 8.26 12.48 2.12
C LEU A 80 8.41 11.14 1.38
N ARG A 81 8.64 11.18 0.07
CA ARG A 81 8.86 9.98 -0.75
C ARG A 81 10.12 9.18 -0.38
N LYS A 82 11.08 9.78 0.31
CA LYS A 82 12.23 9.04 0.85
C LYS A 82 11.89 8.18 2.06
N LYS A 83 10.82 8.55 2.78
CA LYS A 83 10.32 7.86 3.97
C LYS A 83 9.16 6.89 3.65
N THR A 84 8.66 6.92 2.44
CA THR A 84 7.51 6.11 2.01
C THR A 84 7.88 5.23 0.82
N ALA A 85 7.17 4.10 0.68
CA ALA A 85 7.28 3.26 -0.51
C ALA A 85 5.90 2.90 -1.06
N PHE A 86 5.83 2.59 -2.35
CA PHE A 86 4.59 2.24 -3.03
C PHE A 86 4.75 0.94 -3.82
N VAL A 87 3.85 0.00 -3.61
CA VAL A 87 3.76 -1.28 -4.34
C VAL A 87 2.49 -1.25 -5.18
N PHE A 88 2.66 -1.35 -6.49
CA PHE A 88 1.59 -1.24 -7.48
C PHE A 88 0.95 -2.60 -7.77
N GLN A 89 -0.27 -2.58 -8.28
CA GLN A 89 -1.02 -3.73 -8.76
C GLN A 89 -0.28 -4.51 -9.86
N ASN A 90 0.33 -3.81 -10.83
CA ASN A 90 0.98 -4.38 -12.02
C ASN A 90 2.51 -4.51 -11.86
N TYR A 91 3.02 -4.76 -10.66
CA TYR A 91 4.45 -4.95 -10.33
C TYR A 91 5.36 -3.78 -10.74
N ASN A 92 5.20 -3.20 -11.92
CA ASN A 92 5.97 -2.10 -12.51
C ASN A 92 7.50 -2.34 -12.44
N LEU A 93 7.91 -3.56 -12.81
CA LEU A 93 9.32 -3.91 -12.91
C LEU A 93 9.91 -3.43 -14.24
N PHE A 94 11.18 -3.06 -14.20
CA PHE A 94 11.96 -2.81 -15.41
C PHE A 94 12.22 -4.14 -16.12
N LEU A 95 11.63 -4.36 -17.28
CA LEU A 95 11.66 -5.64 -18.00
C LEU A 95 13.07 -6.02 -18.50
N ASN A 96 13.92 -5.02 -18.74
CA ASN A 96 15.30 -5.16 -19.19
C ASN A 96 16.33 -5.23 -18.03
N LYS A 97 15.85 -5.41 -16.79
CA LYS A 97 16.70 -5.51 -15.58
C LYS A 97 16.38 -6.78 -14.82
N THR A 98 17.39 -7.36 -14.19
CA THR A 98 17.23 -8.52 -13.32
C THR A 98 16.48 -8.14 -12.03
N ALA A 99 16.06 -9.12 -11.22
CA ALA A 99 15.44 -8.88 -9.91
C ALA A 99 16.34 -8.01 -9.03
N LEU A 100 17.63 -8.32 -8.93
CA LEU A 100 18.61 -7.53 -8.18
C LEU A 100 18.70 -6.09 -8.71
N GLN A 101 18.77 -5.91 -10.02
CA GLN A 101 18.84 -4.60 -10.65
C GLN A 101 17.56 -3.78 -10.45
N ASN A 102 16.38 -4.42 -10.48
CA ASN A 102 15.12 -3.76 -10.16
C ASN A 102 15.10 -3.20 -8.74
N VAL A 103 15.64 -3.94 -7.78
CA VAL A 103 15.71 -3.50 -6.37
C VAL A 103 16.77 -2.41 -6.18
N THR A 104 17.94 -2.51 -6.84
CA THR A 104 19.04 -1.54 -6.68
C THR A 104 18.83 -0.22 -7.38
N GLU A 105 17.95 -0.15 -8.40
CA GLU A 105 17.80 1.03 -9.26
C GLU A 105 17.51 2.31 -8.48
N GLY A 106 16.52 2.28 -7.58
CA GLY A 106 16.18 3.43 -6.75
C GLY A 106 17.29 3.86 -5.81
N LEU A 107 18.06 2.90 -5.30
CA LEU A 107 19.19 3.18 -4.40
C LEU A 107 20.35 3.86 -5.15
N ILE A 108 20.69 3.36 -6.33
CA ILE A 108 21.81 3.88 -7.12
C ILE A 108 21.45 5.23 -7.79
N VAL A 109 20.29 5.28 -8.47
CA VAL A 109 19.92 6.44 -9.29
C VAL A 109 19.38 7.58 -8.44
N ALA A 110 18.40 7.31 -7.56
CA ALA A 110 17.74 8.35 -6.78
C ALA A 110 18.51 8.72 -5.50
N ARG A 111 19.07 7.71 -4.78
CA ARG A 111 19.79 7.94 -3.52
C ARG A 111 21.29 8.12 -3.70
N LYS A 112 21.83 7.95 -4.93
CA LYS A 112 23.27 8.06 -5.26
C LYS A 112 24.15 7.12 -4.43
N MET A 113 23.59 5.96 -4.02
CA MET A 113 24.32 4.98 -3.22
C MET A 113 25.39 4.26 -4.05
N PRO A 114 26.55 3.94 -3.48
CA PRO A 114 27.55 3.10 -4.14
C PRO A 114 26.96 1.73 -4.51
N LYS A 115 27.30 1.24 -5.71
CA LYS A 115 26.73 -0.01 -6.27
C LYS A 115 26.90 -1.21 -5.34
N GLU A 116 28.04 -1.35 -4.70
CA GLU A 116 28.33 -2.46 -3.80
C GLU A 116 27.38 -2.45 -2.58
N GLN A 117 27.20 -1.27 -1.97
CA GLN A 117 26.28 -1.09 -0.85
C GLN A 117 24.83 -1.35 -1.28
N ALA A 118 24.42 -0.84 -2.44
CA ALA A 118 23.08 -1.08 -2.99
C ALA A 118 22.82 -2.57 -3.23
N ASN A 119 23.82 -3.30 -3.76
CA ASN A 119 23.71 -4.74 -3.98
C ASN A 119 23.55 -5.52 -2.66
N GLN A 120 24.26 -5.15 -1.61
CA GLN A 120 24.14 -5.80 -0.29
C GLN A 120 22.73 -5.60 0.29
N ILE A 121 22.20 -4.37 0.22
CA ILE A 121 20.83 -4.06 0.68
C ILE A 121 19.80 -4.83 -0.15
N ALA A 122 19.94 -4.82 -1.48
CA ALA A 122 19.02 -5.49 -2.38
C ALA A 122 19.00 -7.02 -2.18
N ARG A 123 20.16 -7.65 -1.96
CA ARG A 123 20.22 -9.09 -1.64
C ARG A 123 19.48 -9.43 -0.35
N LYS A 124 19.66 -8.64 0.71
CA LYS A 124 18.90 -8.80 1.97
C LYS A 124 17.39 -8.63 1.76
N ALA A 125 16.97 -7.64 0.94
CA ALA A 125 15.57 -7.44 0.63
C ALA A 125 14.98 -8.60 -0.18
N LEU A 126 15.73 -9.15 -1.17
CA LEU A 126 15.32 -10.33 -1.92
C LEU A 126 15.29 -11.59 -1.07
N GLU A 127 16.23 -11.76 -0.15
CA GLU A 127 16.24 -12.86 0.82
C GLU A 127 14.98 -12.82 1.70
N LYS A 128 14.60 -11.62 2.19
CA LYS A 128 13.42 -11.41 3.01
C LYS A 128 12.11 -11.81 2.32
N VAL A 129 12.02 -11.68 1.01
CA VAL A 129 10.86 -12.11 0.23
C VAL A 129 11.04 -13.51 -0.40
N GLY A 130 12.09 -14.26 -0.02
CA GLY A 130 12.34 -15.62 -0.48
C GLY A 130 12.78 -15.74 -1.95
N LEU A 131 13.53 -14.76 -2.47
CA LEU A 131 13.94 -14.70 -3.88
C LEU A 131 15.44 -14.46 -4.08
N LEU A 132 16.28 -14.77 -3.08
CA LEU A 132 17.72 -14.60 -3.20
C LEU A 132 18.32 -15.45 -4.32
N ASP A 133 17.81 -16.68 -4.52
CA ASP A 133 18.21 -17.60 -5.60
C ASP A 133 17.77 -17.15 -6.99
N ARG A 134 16.88 -16.15 -7.08
CA ARG A 134 16.34 -15.58 -8.29
C ARG A 134 16.87 -14.17 -8.61
N CYS A 135 17.90 -13.71 -7.91
CA CYS A 135 18.42 -12.34 -8.02
C CYS A 135 18.88 -11.97 -9.46
N ASP A 136 19.34 -12.94 -10.24
CA ASP A 136 19.83 -12.74 -11.61
C ASP A 136 18.76 -13.01 -12.69
N HIS A 137 17.51 -13.36 -12.31
CA HIS A 137 16.41 -13.58 -13.24
C HIS A 137 15.79 -12.26 -13.68
N TYR A 138 15.41 -12.21 -14.97
CA TYR A 138 14.60 -11.13 -15.52
C TYR A 138 13.11 -11.34 -15.24
N PRO A 139 12.26 -10.29 -15.23
CA PRO A 139 10.83 -10.44 -14.99
C PRO A 139 10.13 -11.49 -15.83
N SER A 140 10.54 -11.68 -17.11
CA SER A 140 10.00 -12.71 -17.99
C SER A 140 10.28 -14.15 -17.56
N GLN A 141 11.21 -14.36 -16.63
CA GLN A 141 11.60 -15.66 -16.08
C GLN A 141 10.98 -15.90 -14.68
N LEU A 142 10.15 -14.97 -14.20
CA LEU A 142 9.53 -14.99 -12.88
C LEU A 142 8.01 -15.14 -13.00
N SER A 143 7.40 -15.93 -12.11
CA SER A 143 5.94 -15.97 -11.99
C SER A 143 5.37 -14.61 -11.54
N GLY A 144 4.06 -14.37 -11.70
CA GLY A 144 3.42 -13.16 -11.23
C GLY A 144 3.66 -12.90 -9.74
N GLY A 145 3.51 -13.92 -8.89
CA GLY A 145 3.80 -13.82 -7.46
C GLY A 145 5.27 -13.52 -7.15
N GLN A 146 6.21 -14.07 -7.92
CA GLN A 146 7.64 -13.74 -7.81
C GLN A 146 7.91 -12.29 -8.23
N GLN A 147 7.30 -11.82 -9.32
CA GLN A 147 7.43 -10.42 -9.77
C GLN A 147 6.89 -9.45 -8.70
N GLN A 148 5.74 -9.76 -8.09
CA GLN A 148 5.19 -8.96 -7.01
C GLN A 148 6.10 -8.95 -5.78
N ARG A 149 6.68 -10.09 -5.41
CA ARG A 149 7.66 -10.15 -4.31
C ARG A 149 8.94 -9.36 -4.62
N VAL A 150 9.40 -9.31 -5.87
CA VAL A 150 10.49 -8.38 -6.29
C VAL A 150 10.06 -6.92 -6.12
N ALA A 151 8.81 -6.56 -6.45
CA ALA A 151 8.30 -5.20 -6.25
C ALA A 151 8.24 -4.84 -4.75
N ILE A 152 7.86 -5.79 -3.88
CA ILE A 152 7.92 -5.63 -2.42
C ILE A 152 9.37 -5.47 -1.94
N ALA A 153 10.31 -6.30 -2.42
CA ALA A 153 11.73 -6.17 -2.08
C ALA A 153 12.31 -4.81 -2.51
N ARG A 154 11.90 -4.30 -3.67
CA ARG A 154 12.26 -2.96 -4.13
C ARG A 154 11.76 -1.86 -3.20
N ALA A 155 10.54 -2.00 -2.67
CA ALA A 155 10.00 -1.09 -1.67
C ALA A 155 10.78 -1.16 -0.36
N LEU A 156 11.00 -2.36 0.18
CA LEU A 156 11.74 -2.61 1.42
C LEU A 156 13.18 -2.09 1.39
N ALA A 157 13.86 -2.24 0.26
CA ALA A 157 15.26 -1.80 0.11
C ALA A 157 15.44 -0.29 0.34
N THR A 158 14.37 0.49 0.23
CA THR A 158 14.43 1.93 0.51
C THR A 158 14.32 2.27 1.99
N ASP A 159 14.16 1.28 2.88
CA ASP A 159 13.97 1.46 4.32
C ASP A 159 12.86 2.48 4.64
N PRO A 160 11.62 2.20 4.21
CA PRO A 160 10.52 3.13 4.38
C PRO A 160 9.91 3.03 5.78
N GLU A 161 9.36 4.15 6.28
CA GLU A 161 8.57 4.19 7.51
C GLU A 161 7.16 3.62 7.30
N ILE A 162 6.62 3.74 6.07
CA ILE A 162 5.32 3.21 5.65
C ILE A 162 5.35 2.69 4.22
N ILE A 163 4.65 1.58 3.96
CA ILE A 163 4.46 1.04 2.61
C ILE A 163 2.98 1.12 2.23
N PHE A 164 2.72 1.70 1.07
CA PHE A 164 1.40 1.73 0.44
C PHE A 164 1.29 0.58 -0.57
N PHE A 165 0.26 -0.25 -0.44
CA PHE A 165 -0.04 -1.35 -1.34
C PHE A 165 -1.34 -1.08 -2.09
N ASP A 166 -1.28 -0.96 -3.41
CA ASP A 166 -2.44 -0.75 -4.27
C ASP A 166 -2.80 -2.07 -4.96
N GLU A 167 -3.74 -2.80 -4.38
CA GLU A 167 -4.23 -4.10 -4.85
C GLU A 167 -3.11 -5.12 -5.16
N PRO A 168 -2.24 -5.46 -4.21
CA PRO A 168 -1.00 -6.20 -4.48
C PRO A 168 -1.21 -7.62 -5.00
N THR A 169 -2.43 -8.16 -4.96
CA THR A 169 -2.75 -9.54 -5.34
C THR A 169 -3.72 -9.65 -6.52
N SER A 170 -4.33 -8.54 -6.96
CA SER A 170 -5.42 -8.57 -7.96
C SER A 170 -4.98 -9.00 -9.37
N ALA A 171 -3.69 -8.89 -9.69
CA ALA A 171 -3.12 -9.35 -10.95
C ALA A 171 -2.53 -10.77 -10.88
N LEU A 172 -2.79 -11.52 -9.78
CA LEU A 172 -2.23 -12.83 -9.54
C LEU A 172 -3.27 -13.94 -9.71
N ASP A 173 -2.79 -15.10 -10.17
CA ASP A 173 -3.57 -16.33 -10.08
C ASP A 173 -3.81 -16.68 -8.59
N PRO A 174 -4.97 -17.29 -8.24
CA PRO A 174 -5.33 -17.61 -6.85
C PRO A 174 -4.27 -18.43 -6.10
N GLU A 175 -3.57 -19.33 -6.81
CA GLU A 175 -2.51 -20.17 -6.25
C GLU A 175 -1.28 -19.36 -5.77
N LEU A 176 -1.05 -18.19 -6.36
CA LEU A 176 0.12 -17.32 -6.07
C LEU A 176 -0.18 -16.25 -4.99
N ILE A 177 -1.45 -16.00 -4.69
CA ILE A 177 -1.88 -15.01 -3.68
C ILE A 177 -1.26 -15.32 -2.31
N GLY A 178 -1.29 -16.59 -1.92
CA GLY A 178 -0.78 -17.05 -0.62
C GLY A 178 0.67 -16.68 -0.35
N GLU A 179 1.54 -16.73 -1.37
CA GLU A 179 2.95 -16.38 -1.26
C GLU A 179 3.15 -14.90 -0.95
N VAL A 180 2.39 -14.01 -1.61
CA VAL A 180 2.46 -12.57 -1.39
C VAL A 180 1.89 -12.20 -0.02
N LEU A 181 0.74 -12.79 0.36
CA LEU A 181 0.14 -12.56 1.67
C LEU A 181 1.03 -13.05 2.82
N SER A 182 1.79 -14.14 2.62
CA SER A 182 2.76 -14.63 3.61
C SER A 182 3.87 -13.59 3.87
N VAL A 183 4.42 -13.00 2.81
CA VAL A 183 5.41 -11.91 2.95
C VAL A 183 4.80 -10.70 3.66
N MET A 184 3.59 -10.29 3.29
CA MET A 184 2.92 -9.15 3.94
C MET A 184 2.65 -9.42 5.42
N ARG A 185 2.26 -10.64 5.80
CA ARG A 185 2.08 -11.04 7.20
C ARG A 185 3.39 -10.98 7.97
N GLN A 186 4.47 -11.51 7.42
CA GLN A 186 5.79 -11.41 8.03
C GLN A 186 6.18 -9.95 8.28
N LEU A 187 5.96 -9.05 7.32
CA LEU A 187 6.23 -7.62 7.48
C LEU A 187 5.38 -6.98 8.59
N ALA A 188 4.11 -7.37 8.71
CA ALA A 188 3.22 -6.93 9.78
C ALA A 188 3.74 -7.38 11.16
N GLU A 189 4.15 -8.64 11.30
CA GLU A 189 4.73 -9.22 12.53
C GLU A 189 6.04 -8.53 12.93
N GLU A 190 6.82 -8.04 11.95
CA GLU A 190 8.03 -7.24 12.18
C GLU A 190 7.74 -5.76 12.51
N GLY A 191 6.48 -5.37 12.56
CA GLY A 191 6.05 -4.00 12.92
C GLY A 191 6.12 -2.99 11.77
N MET A 192 6.15 -3.45 10.50
CA MET A 192 6.08 -2.56 9.35
C MET A 192 4.70 -1.89 9.28
N THR A 193 4.68 -0.57 9.15
CA THR A 193 3.44 0.17 8.92
C THR A 193 3.00 0.05 7.47
N MET A 194 1.75 -0.33 7.26
CA MET A 194 1.23 -0.57 5.90
C MET A 194 -0.19 -0.03 5.73
N LEU A 195 -0.44 0.61 4.58
CA LEU A 195 -1.79 0.86 4.07
C LEU A 195 -2.01 -0.03 2.84
N VAL A 196 -3.07 -0.83 2.86
CA VAL A 196 -3.30 -1.86 1.84
C VAL A 196 -4.70 -1.69 1.25
N VAL A 197 -4.80 -1.22 0.02
CA VAL A 197 -6.03 -1.34 -0.76
C VAL A 197 -6.13 -2.77 -1.27
N THR A 198 -7.22 -3.45 -0.95
CA THR A 198 -7.41 -4.86 -1.35
C THR A 198 -8.88 -5.22 -1.47
N HIS A 199 -9.17 -6.20 -2.31
CA HIS A 199 -10.44 -6.91 -2.36
C HIS A 199 -10.36 -8.29 -1.68
N GLU A 200 -9.16 -8.69 -1.23
CA GLU A 200 -8.92 -9.96 -0.56
C GLU A 200 -9.31 -9.87 0.92
N LEU A 201 -10.44 -10.49 1.30
CA LEU A 201 -10.87 -10.55 2.70
C LEU A 201 -9.87 -11.29 3.60
N GLY A 202 -9.16 -12.28 3.04
CA GLY A 202 -8.08 -13.00 3.73
C GLY A 202 -6.97 -12.05 4.18
N CYS A 203 -6.58 -11.09 3.35
CA CYS A 203 -5.63 -10.04 3.71
C CYS A 203 -6.20 -9.14 4.82
N ALA A 204 -7.42 -8.62 4.62
CA ALA A 204 -8.04 -7.71 5.56
C ALA A 204 -8.32 -8.35 6.95
N ARG A 205 -8.66 -9.64 7.01
CA ARG A 205 -8.90 -10.35 8.28
C ARG A 205 -7.64 -10.79 9.00
N ASN A 206 -6.62 -11.28 8.24
CA ASN A 206 -5.51 -12.03 8.81
C ASN A 206 -4.20 -11.22 8.88
N VAL A 207 -4.12 -10.09 8.15
CA VAL A 207 -2.91 -9.26 8.10
C VAL A 207 -3.15 -7.89 8.71
N SER A 208 -4.35 -7.31 8.58
CA SER A 208 -4.58 -5.96 9.05
C SER A 208 -4.94 -5.89 10.54
N SER A 209 -4.44 -4.85 11.22
CA SER A 209 -4.84 -4.47 12.58
C SER A 209 -6.15 -3.68 12.58
N LYS A 210 -6.35 -2.88 11.52
CA LYS A 210 -7.53 -2.02 11.34
C LYS A 210 -8.08 -2.15 9.92
N VAL A 211 -9.36 -1.87 9.76
CA VAL A 211 -10.04 -1.78 8.47
C VAL A 211 -10.69 -0.42 8.31
N LEU A 212 -10.60 0.13 7.11
CA LEU A 212 -11.27 1.34 6.67
C LEU A 212 -12.17 0.97 5.49
N PHE A 213 -13.48 1.16 5.61
CA PHE A 213 -14.43 0.93 4.53
C PHE A 213 -14.82 2.24 3.88
N MET A 214 -14.58 2.34 2.57
CA MET A 214 -14.87 3.51 1.75
C MET A 214 -15.97 3.22 0.75
N GLU A 215 -16.89 4.17 0.60
CA GLU A 215 -17.91 4.22 -0.45
C GLU A 215 -18.15 5.68 -0.85
N ASP A 216 -18.37 5.92 -2.14
CA ASP A 216 -18.68 7.25 -2.71
C ASP A 216 -17.72 8.37 -2.23
N GLY A 217 -16.44 8.04 -2.12
CA GLY A 217 -15.39 8.99 -1.75
C GLY A 217 -15.34 9.38 -0.28
N VAL A 218 -16.07 8.70 0.60
CA VAL A 218 -16.07 8.94 2.04
C VAL A 218 -15.74 7.67 2.83
N VAL A 219 -15.29 7.83 4.08
CA VAL A 219 -15.16 6.73 5.04
C VAL A 219 -16.53 6.46 5.65
N VAL A 220 -17.07 5.28 5.41
CA VAL A 220 -18.36 4.83 5.97
C VAL A 220 -18.17 4.25 7.36
N GLU A 221 -17.09 3.46 7.53
CA GLU A 221 -16.77 2.82 8.80
C GLU A 221 -15.28 2.54 8.91
N SER A 222 -14.71 2.67 10.10
CA SER A 222 -13.36 2.24 10.41
C SER A 222 -13.28 1.67 11.82
N GLY A 223 -12.37 0.71 12.03
CA GLY A 223 -12.19 0.10 13.34
C GLY A 223 -11.20 -1.05 13.34
N PRO A 224 -10.96 -1.68 14.51
CA PRO A 224 -10.16 -2.88 14.62
C PRO A 224 -10.68 -3.97 13.68
N SER A 225 -9.78 -4.69 13.00
CA SER A 225 -10.13 -5.69 11.99
C SER A 225 -11.14 -6.72 12.53
N LYS A 226 -10.89 -7.27 13.70
CA LYS A 226 -11.77 -8.25 14.32
C LYS A 226 -13.20 -7.71 14.53
N GLU A 227 -13.33 -6.52 15.13
CA GLU A 227 -14.64 -5.88 15.40
C GLU A 227 -15.38 -5.56 14.10
N PHE A 228 -14.66 -5.06 13.09
CA PHE A 228 -15.19 -4.72 11.78
C PHE A 228 -15.87 -5.91 11.08
N PHE A 229 -15.26 -7.11 11.16
CA PHE A 229 -15.81 -8.31 10.52
C PHE A 229 -16.82 -9.07 11.36
N GLU A 230 -16.68 -9.07 12.69
CA GLU A 230 -17.59 -9.81 13.59
C GLU A 230 -18.83 -8.99 13.97
N ASN A 231 -18.69 -7.67 14.06
CA ASN A 231 -19.78 -6.79 14.52
C ASN A 231 -19.79 -5.44 13.78
N PRO A 232 -19.97 -5.42 12.45
CA PRO A 232 -20.00 -4.19 11.66
C PRO A 232 -21.16 -3.28 12.09
N LYS A 233 -20.86 -1.99 12.31
CA LYS A 233 -21.79 -0.99 12.85
C LYS A 233 -22.71 -0.44 11.76
N SER A 234 -22.15 -0.15 10.58
CA SER A 234 -22.89 0.40 9.44
C SER A 234 -23.69 -0.70 8.72
N GLU A 235 -24.92 -0.39 8.33
CA GLU A 235 -25.73 -1.26 7.48
C GLU A 235 -25.07 -1.48 6.10
N ARG A 236 -24.42 -0.46 5.56
CA ARG A 236 -23.67 -0.55 4.30
C ARG A 236 -22.47 -1.48 4.43
N THR A 237 -21.74 -1.43 5.53
CA THR A 237 -20.63 -2.35 5.82
C THR A 237 -21.13 -3.80 5.91
N ARG A 238 -22.26 -4.03 6.61
CA ARG A 238 -22.89 -5.35 6.68
C ARG A 238 -23.25 -5.89 5.30
N ALA A 239 -23.90 -5.07 4.48
CA ALA A 239 -24.27 -5.43 3.11
C ALA A 239 -23.02 -5.75 2.25
N PHE A 240 -21.96 -4.95 2.35
CA PHE A 240 -20.71 -5.15 1.63
C PHE A 240 -20.04 -6.47 2.03
N ILE A 241 -19.91 -6.75 3.33
CA ILE A 241 -19.29 -7.99 3.84
C ILE A 241 -20.08 -9.20 3.34
N ARG A 242 -21.41 -9.21 3.47
CA ARG A 242 -22.27 -10.32 2.99
C ARG A 242 -22.11 -10.58 1.50
N ASN A 243 -22.07 -9.53 0.67
CA ASN A 243 -21.92 -9.68 -0.77
C ASN A 243 -20.60 -10.34 -1.15
N ILE A 244 -19.52 -10.11 -0.39
CA ILE A 244 -18.21 -10.70 -0.68
C ILE A 244 -18.06 -12.09 -0.05
N THR A 245 -18.69 -12.36 1.12
CA THR A 245 -18.61 -13.68 1.78
C THR A 245 -19.59 -14.69 1.20
N GLY A 246 -20.55 -14.25 0.37
CA GLY A 246 -21.57 -15.13 -0.21
C GLY A 246 -22.62 -15.60 0.81
N GLU A 247 -22.72 -14.96 1.99
CA GLU A 247 -23.74 -15.29 2.99
C GLU A 247 -25.12 -14.81 2.52
N PRO A 248 -26.16 -15.66 2.56
CA PRO A 248 -27.50 -15.28 2.14
C PRO A 248 -28.06 -14.15 3.04
N ALA A 249 -28.85 -13.26 2.43
CA ALA A 249 -29.64 -12.29 3.18
C ALA A 249 -30.62 -13.05 4.10
N VAL A 250 -30.48 -12.87 5.40
CA VAL A 250 -31.46 -13.33 6.40
C VAL A 250 -32.58 -12.33 6.47
#